data_f3954947b60053da746de445676d15ca
#
_entry.id   f3954947b60053da746de445676d15ca
#
_cell.length_a   1.000
_cell.length_b   1.000
_cell.length_c   1.000
_cell.angle_alpha   90.00
_cell.angle_beta   90.00
_cell.angle_gamma   90.00
#
_symmetry.space_group_name_H-M   'P 1'
#
loop_
_entity.id
_entity.type
_entity.pdbx_description
1 polymer ?
#
loop_
_entity_poly.entity_id
_entity_poly.type
_entity_poly.pdbx_seq_one_letter_code
_entity_poly.pdbx_strand_id
1 'polypeptide(L)'
;MFFLSFFPLWISVLFLDIKSICEGNPNIQTEAISVLLILIVSIISLIILMLEFNPKNMQGSQEYSIITAIEEKTITADFLLSYILPLFAFDFTVWSEVVLFLVFFFVFAFLSIRHSHFSVNILLELMNYRFYSCELKNEDGISISKTVICQKILSARIGETILVRPINNEYAVKLYEEKQH
;
A
#
# COMPACT_ATOMS: atom_id res chain seq x y z
N MET A 1 -2.75 -3.82 4.11
CA MET A 1 -2.01 -2.94 3.18
C MET A 1 -0.51 -3.18 3.18
N PHE A 2 0.14 -3.30 4.35
CA PHE A 2 1.59 -3.54 4.47
C PHE A 2 2.10 -4.73 3.62
N PHE A 3 1.42 -5.89 3.66
CA PHE A 3 1.77 -7.07 2.87
C PHE A 3 1.85 -6.77 1.35
N LEU A 4 0.91 -5.99 0.83
CA LEU A 4 0.85 -5.63 -0.58
C LEU A 4 1.95 -4.63 -1.00
N SER A 5 2.55 -3.91 -0.06
CA SER A 5 3.70 -3.05 -0.35
C SER A 5 4.91 -3.86 -0.80
N PHE A 6 5.01 -5.13 -0.37
CA PHE A 6 6.05 -6.08 -0.78
C PHE A 6 5.64 -6.95 -1.98
N PHE A 7 4.64 -6.55 -2.74
CA PHE A 7 4.13 -7.33 -3.89
C PHE A 7 5.21 -7.80 -4.87
N PRO A 8 6.21 -6.98 -5.29
CA PRO A 8 7.27 -7.46 -6.18
C PRO A 8 8.14 -8.55 -5.54
N LEU A 9 8.38 -8.48 -4.23
CA LEU A 9 9.10 -9.52 -3.50
C LEU A 9 8.32 -10.84 -3.52
N TRP A 10 7.00 -10.78 -3.25
CA TRP A 10 6.15 -11.98 -3.27
C TRP A 10 6.09 -12.64 -4.64
N ILE A 11 6.08 -11.84 -5.73
CA ILE A 11 6.18 -12.39 -7.09
C ILE A 11 7.51 -13.13 -7.28
N SER A 12 8.61 -12.56 -6.80
CA SER A 12 9.94 -13.19 -6.92
C SER A 12 10.01 -14.51 -6.14
N VAL A 13 9.48 -14.53 -4.90
CA VAL A 13 9.41 -15.76 -4.09
C VAL A 13 8.53 -16.81 -4.77
N LEU A 14 7.33 -16.43 -5.24
CA LEU A 14 6.44 -17.33 -5.99
C LEU A 14 7.13 -17.92 -7.23
N PHE A 15 7.90 -17.10 -7.96
CA PHE A 15 8.63 -17.57 -9.13
C PHE A 15 9.67 -18.63 -8.74
N LEU A 16 10.44 -18.40 -7.66
CA LEU A 16 11.44 -19.33 -7.17
C LEU A 16 10.80 -20.65 -6.70
N ASP A 17 9.72 -20.58 -5.92
CA ASP A 17 9.01 -21.75 -5.42
C ASP A 17 8.42 -22.59 -6.58
N ILE A 18 7.76 -21.94 -7.54
CA ILE A 18 7.18 -22.61 -8.71
C ILE A 18 8.29 -23.25 -9.56
N LYS A 19 9.42 -22.56 -9.77
CA LYS A 19 10.55 -23.09 -10.49
C LYS A 19 11.08 -24.35 -9.80
N SER A 20 11.26 -24.31 -8.48
CA SER A 20 11.76 -25.43 -7.69
C SER A 20 10.81 -26.63 -7.75
N ILE A 21 9.49 -26.40 -7.69
CA ILE A 21 8.47 -27.47 -7.89
C ILE A 21 8.59 -28.12 -9.27
N CYS A 22 8.80 -27.30 -10.33
CA CYS A 22 8.93 -27.80 -11.70
C CYS A 22 10.24 -28.59 -11.92
N GLU A 23 11.29 -28.25 -11.20
CA GLU A 23 12.57 -28.96 -11.26
C GLU A 23 12.60 -30.28 -10.45
N GLY A 24 11.51 -30.58 -9.72
CA GLY A 24 11.33 -31.86 -9.00
C GLY A 24 12.16 -31.97 -7.72
N ASN A 25 12.35 -30.87 -7.02
CA ASN A 25 13.10 -30.80 -5.75
C ASN A 25 12.43 -31.67 -4.66
N PRO A 26 13.18 -32.30 -3.73
CA PRO A 26 12.63 -33.13 -2.68
C PRO A 26 11.71 -32.40 -1.69
N ASN A 27 11.72 -31.08 -1.67
CA ASN A 27 10.95 -30.24 -0.76
C ASN A 27 9.61 -29.73 -1.34
N ILE A 28 9.07 -30.40 -2.36
CA ILE A 28 7.84 -30.00 -3.07
C ILE A 28 6.67 -29.64 -2.11
N GLN A 29 6.55 -30.33 -0.98
CA GLN A 29 5.45 -30.09 -0.04
C GLN A 29 5.58 -28.72 0.65
N THR A 30 6.79 -28.35 1.09
CA THR A 30 7.04 -27.05 1.75
C THR A 30 6.86 -25.88 0.79
N GLU A 31 7.34 -26.03 -0.44
CA GLU A 31 7.19 -25.02 -1.50
C GLU A 31 5.75 -24.85 -1.93
N ALA A 32 4.98 -25.95 -2.10
CA ALA A 32 3.56 -25.88 -2.41
C ALA A 32 2.76 -25.19 -1.29
N ILE A 33 3.09 -25.44 -0.02
CA ILE A 33 2.48 -24.75 1.14
C ILE A 33 2.81 -23.24 1.12
N SER A 34 4.06 -22.88 0.83
CA SER A 34 4.50 -21.48 0.70
C SER A 34 3.71 -20.74 -0.37
N VAL A 35 3.65 -21.31 -1.58
CA VAL A 35 2.88 -20.75 -2.71
C VAL A 35 1.40 -20.56 -2.34
N LEU A 36 0.77 -21.58 -1.75
CA LEU A 36 -0.62 -21.49 -1.35
C LEU A 36 -0.86 -20.42 -0.29
N LEU A 37 0.00 -20.31 0.69
CA LEU A 37 -0.09 -19.33 1.78
C LEU A 37 0.07 -17.91 1.24
N ILE A 38 1.08 -17.66 0.38
CA ILE A 38 1.30 -16.35 -0.26
C ILE A 38 0.09 -15.95 -1.09
N LEU A 39 -0.48 -16.88 -1.88
CA LEU A 39 -1.65 -16.61 -2.70
C LEU A 39 -2.89 -16.26 -1.85
N ILE A 40 -3.16 -17.04 -0.79
CA ILE A 40 -4.30 -16.77 0.11
C ILE A 40 -4.16 -15.39 0.75
N VAL A 41 -2.99 -15.08 1.34
CA VAL A 41 -2.77 -13.78 2.00
C VAL A 41 -2.84 -12.63 1.00
N SER A 42 -2.33 -12.82 -0.23
CA SER A 42 -2.43 -11.83 -1.31
C SER A 42 -3.87 -11.55 -1.71
N ILE A 43 -4.69 -12.58 -1.89
CA ILE A 43 -6.10 -12.45 -2.25
C ILE A 43 -6.87 -11.72 -1.14
N ILE A 44 -6.70 -12.13 0.12
CA ILE A 44 -7.35 -11.47 1.27
C ILE A 44 -6.95 -10.00 1.34
N SER A 45 -5.66 -9.71 1.18
CA SER A 45 -5.14 -8.34 1.22
C SER A 45 -5.67 -7.47 0.08
N LEU A 46 -5.82 -8.05 -1.14
CA LEU A 46 -6.42 -7.36 -2.29
C LEU A 46 -7.90 -7.06 -2.06
N ILE A 47 -8.66 -8.01 -1.50
CA ILE A 47 -10.08 -7.81 -1.17
C ILE A 47 -10.22 -6.66 -0.16
N ILE A 48 -9.41 -6.65 0.91
CA ILE A 48 -9.43 -5.59 1.92
C ILE A 48 -9.10 -4.24 1.26
N LEU A 49 -8.09 -4.19 0.38
CA LEU A 49 -7.72 -2.98 -0.33
C LEU A 49 -8.87 -2.47 -1.21
N MET A 50 -9.52 -3.35 -1.99
CA MET A 50 -10.64 -2.97 -2.85
C MET A 50 -11.85 -2.47 -2.04
N LEU A 51 -12.13 -3.07 -0.88
CA LEU A 51 -13.19 -2.62 0.02
C LEU A 51 -12.88 -1.25 0.60
N GLU A 52 -11.61 -0.99 0.98
CA GLU A 52 -11.18 0.27 1.55
C GLU A 52 -11.20 1.41 0.52
N PHE A 53 -10.79 1.15 -0.73
CA PHE A 53 -10.79 2.15 -1.81
C PHE A 53 -12.09 2.18 -2.62
N ASN A 54 -13.17 1.55 -2.13
CA ASN A 54 -14.46 1.60 -2.79
C ASN A 54 -15.04 3.03 -2.72
N PRO A 55 -15.26 3.70 -3.87
CA PRO A 55 -15.79 5.06 -3.91
C PRO A 55 -17.22 5.19 -3.36
N LYS A 56 -17.97 4.09 -3.26
CA LYS A 56 -19.31 4.05 -2.70
C LYS A 56 -19.36 4.09 -1.18
N ASN A 57 -18.23 3.87 -0.51
CA ASN A 57 -18.17 3.89 0.93
C ASN A 57 -17.99 5.33 1.45
N MET A 58 -19.11 6.01 1.69
CA MET A 58 -19.15 7.40 2.17
C MET A 58 -19.13 7.54 3.70
N GLN A 59 -18.97 6.44 4.45
CA GLN A 59 -18.96 6.50 5.92
C GLN A 59 -17.79 7.34 6.44
N GLY A 60 -18.11 8.38 7.23
CA GLY A 60 -17.10 9.26 7.83
C GLY A 60 -16.45 10.25 6.87
N SER A 61 -16.98 10.41 5.66
CA SER A 61 -16.51 11.45 4.74
C SER A 61 -16.88 12.84 5.24
N GLN A 62 -15.97 13.79 5.06
CA GLN A 62 -16.14 15.20 5.42
C GLN A 62 -15.68 16.07 4.25
N GLU A 63 -16.29 17.24 4.15
CA GLU A 63 -15.90 18.24 3.17
C GLU A 63 -14.74 19.08 3.68
N TYR A 64 -13.74 19.27 2.82
CA TYR A 64 -12.58 20.09 3.11
C TYR A 64 -12.26 20.97 1.90
N SER A 65 -11.85 22.20 2.17
CA SER A 65 -11.28 23.10 1.17
C SER A 65 -9.77 22.89 1.10
N ILE A 66 -9.22 22.77 -0.11
CA ILE A 66 -7.78 22.58 -0.34
C ILE A 66 -7.08 23.93 -0.22
N ILE A 67 -6.17 24.07 0.74
CA ILE A 67 -5.28 25.25 0.86
C ILE A 67 -4.02 25.02 0.02
N THR A 68 -3.35 23.89 0.24
CA THR A 68 -2.15 23.48 -0.50
C THR A 68 -2.23 22.01 -0.86
N ALA A 69 -1.63 21.63 -1.99
CA ALA A 69 -1.52 20.24 -2.42
C ALA A 69 -0.19 20.03 -3.15
N ILE A 70 0.74 19.32 -2.52
CA ILE A 70 2.07 19.02 -3.04
C ILE A 70 2.16 17.52 -3.29
N GLU A 71 2.50 17.13 -4.53
CA GLU A 71 2.67 15.73 -4.89
C GLU A 71 3.94 15.15 -4.26
N GLU A 72 3.81 14.07 -3.51
CA GLU A 72 4.93 13.36 -2.89
C GLU A 72 5.57 12.40 -3.91
N LYS A 73 6.73 12.79 -4.46
CA LYS A 73 7.47 12.00 -5.46
C LYS A 73 8.54 11.08 -4.88
N THR A 74 8.94 11.29 -3.63
CA THR A 74 10.02 10.53 -2.94
C THR A 74 9.65 9.10 -2.60
N ILE A 75 8.39 8.80 -2.64
CA ILE A 75 7.74 7.53 -2.33
C ILE A 75 8.34 6.35 -3.12
N THR A 76 8.67 6.55 -4.40
CA THR A 76 9.18 5.49 -5.27
C THR A 76 10.57 5.01 -4.85
N ALA A 77 11.44 5.90 -4.36
CA ALA A 77 12.79 5.53 -3.94
C ALA A 77 12.78 4.73 -2.63
N ASP A 78 12.00 5.16 -1.64
CA ASP A 78 11.86 4.47 -0.35
C ASP A 78 11.24 3.08 -0.53
N PHE A 79 10.29 2.96 -1.46
CA PHE A 79 9.70 1.70 -1.84
C PHE A 79 10.72 0.75 -2.49
N LEU A 80 11.46 1.22 -3.49
CA LEU A 80 12.49 0.43 -4.16
C LEU A 80 13.52 -0.10 -3.16
N LEU A 81 13.94 0.74 -2.22
CA LEU A 81 14.88 0.34 -1.17
C LEU A 81 14.27 -0.74 -0.26
N SER A 82 13.02 -0.59 0.12
CA SER A 82 12.34 -1.50 1.05
C SER A 82 12.16 -2.92 0.51
N TYR A 83 11.98 -3.12 -0.81
CA TYR A 83 11.82 -4.46 -1.37
C TYR A 83 13.07 -5.00 -2.04
N ILE A 84 13.91 -4.14 -2.67
CA ILE A 84 15.16 -4.57 -3.30
C ILE A 84 16.14 -5.07 -2.25
N LEU A 85 16.24 -4.40 -1.11
CA LEU A 85 17.18 -4.75 -0.07
C LEU A 85 16.95 -6.17 0.48
N PRO A 86 15.72 -6.60 0.83
CA PRO A 86 15.49 -8.00 1.21
C PRO A 86 15.78 -9.00 0.10
N LEU A 87 15.49 -8.66 -1.17
CA LEU A 87 15.73 -9.56 -2.31
C LEU A 87 17.22 -9.87 -2.49
N PHE A 88 18.11 -8.92 -2.20
CA PHE A 88 19.56 -9.12 -2.26
C PHE A 88 20.16 -9.62 -0.95
N ALA A 89 19.52 -9.36 0.18
CA ALA A 89 20.05 -9.71 1.50
C ALA A 89 19.77 -11.16 1.90
N PHE A 90 18.69 -11.78 1.37
CA PHE A 90 18.24 -13.12 1.77
C PHE A 90 18.17 -14.06 0.57
N ASP A 91 18.67 -15.28 0.77
CA ASP A 91 18.51 -16.35 -0.20
C ASP A 91 17.22 -17.15 0.12
N PHE A 92 16.17 -16.90 -0.64
CA PHE A 92 14.87 -17.55 -0.45
C PHE A 92 14.85 -19.04 -0.83
N THR A 93 15.95 -19.58 -1.36
CA THR A 93 16.11 -21.02 -1.61
C THR A 93 16.59 -21.79 -0.37
N VAL A 94 17.09 -21.06 0.64
CA VAL A 94 17.64 -21.63 1.88
C VAL A 94 16.66 -21.35 3.03
N TRP A 95 16.16 -22.40 3.67
CA TRP A 95 15.15 -22.29 4.73
C TRP A 95 15.55 -21.37 5.88
N SER A 96 16.80 -21.40 6.31
CA SER A 96 17.32 -20.52 7.38
C SER A 96 17.21 -19.04 7.01
N GLU A 97 17.46 -18.69 5.76
CA GLU A 97 17.35 -17.32 5.25
C GLU A 97 15.88 -16.86 5.16
N VAL A 98 14.99 -17.77 4.80
CA VAL A 98 13.54 -17.51 4.82
C VAL A 98 13.06 -17.19 6.23
N VAL A 99 13.51 -17.94 7.24
CA VAL A 99 13.18 -17.67 8.64
C VAL A 99 13.71 -16.31 9.09
N LEU A 100 14.96 -15.98 8.76
CA LEU A 100 15.56 -14.68 9.06
C LEU A 100 14.78 -13.53 8.39
N PHE A 101 14.42 -13.71 7.12
CA PHE A 101 13.55 -12.75 6.42
C PHE A 101 12.20 -12.57 7.10
N LEU A 102 11.55 -13.65 7.53
CA LEU A 102 10.26 -13.56 8.24
C LEU A 102 10.40 -12.79 9.56
N VAL A 103 11.45 -13.01 10.32
CA VAL A 103 11.72 -12.23 11.55
C VAL A 103 11.88 -10.74 11.20
N PHE A 104 12.70 -10.41 10.20
CA PHE A 104 12.85 -9.04 9.71
C PHE A 104 11.51 -8.44 9.28
N PHE A 105 10.74 -9.17 8.48
CA PHE A 105 9.45 -8.74 7.96
C PHE A 105 8.43 -8.44 9.07
N PHE A 106 8.33 -9.30 10.07
CA PHE A 106 7.42 -9.08 11.20
C PHE A 106 7.84 -7.90 12.08
N VAL A 107 9.13 -7.72 12.35
CA VAL A 107 9.63 -6.54 13.08
C VAL A 107 9.32 -5.27 12.30
N PHE A 108 9.58 -5.26 11.00
CA PHE A 108 9.30 -4.11 10.14
C PHE A 108 7.80 -3.83 10.03
N ALA A 109 6.95 -4.87 9.93
CA ALA A 109 5.50 -4.74 9.95
C ALA A 109 5.00 -4.12 11.25
N PHE A 110 5.52 -4.59 12.40
CA PHE A 110 5.19 -4.04 13.71
C PHE A 110 5.56 -2.55 13.83
N LEU A 111 6.76 -2.18 13.38
CA LEU A 111 7.21 -0.79 13.40
C LEU A 111 6.37 0.09 12.47
N SER A 112 6.07 -0.38 11.26
CA SER A 112 5.21 0.34 10.29
C SER A 112 3.81 0.61 10.85
N ILE A 113 3.20 -0.38 11.50
CA ILE A 113 1.88 -0.23 12.11
C ILE A 113 1.95 0.75 13.28
N ARG A 114 2.96 0.63 14.14
CA ARG A 114 3.11 1.47 15.33
C ARG A 114 3.35 2.95 14.99
N HIS A 115 4.10 3.23 13.94
CA HIS A 115 4.43 4.58 13.51
C HIS A 115 3.47 5.16 12.47
N SER A 116 2.36 4.47 12.19
CA SER A 116 1.36 4.86 11.17
C SER A 116 1.96 5.16 9.79
N HIS A 117 3.23 4.76 9.55
CA HIS A 117 3.83 4.87 8.24
C HIS A 117 3.13 3.88 7.29
N PHE A 118 2.22 4.40 6.49
CA PHE A 118 1.73 3.67 5.34
C PHE A 118 2.88 3.55 4.35
N SER A 119 3.50 2.39 4.34
CA SER A 119 4.40 2.04 3.24
C SER A 119 3.63 2.20 1.95
N VAL A 120 4.19 3.00 1.05
CA VAL A 120 3.59 3.25 -0.25
C VAL A 120 3.31 1.92 -0.93
N ASN A 121 2.07 1.73 -1.26
CA ASN A 121 1.66 0.51 -1.91
C ASN A 121 1.82 0.68 -3.43
N ILE A 122 2.80 -0.02 -4.02
CA ILE A 122 3.05 0.02 -5.46
C ILE A 122 1.79 -0.33 -6.27
N LEU A 123 0.89 -1.15 -5.71
CA LEU A 123 -0.37 -1.47 -6.38
C LEU A 123 -1.26 -0.24 -6.52
N LEU A 124 -1.27 0.67 -5.54
CA LEU A 124 -2.02 1.93 -5.66
C LEU A 124 -1.43 2.81 -6.77
N GLU A 125 -0.10 2.86 -6.88
CA GLU A 125 0.57 3.60 -7.95
C GLU A 125 0.29 2.97 -9.33
N LEU A 126 0.32 1.64 -9.44
CA LEU A 126 -0.10 0.91 -10.65
C LEU A 126 -1.58 1.13 -11.00
N MET A 127 -2.44 1.32 -9.99
CA MET A 127 -3.84 1.72 -10.17
C MET A 127 -4.02 3.22 -10.42
N ASN A 128 -2.91 3.93 -10.69
CA ASN A 128 -2.89 5.36 -10.98
C ASN A 128 -3.34 6.27 -9.81
N TYR A 129 -3.22 5.80 -8.58
CA TYR A 129 -3.38 6.63 -7.39
C TYR A 129 -2.10 7.41 -7.12
N ARG A 130 -2.25 8.67 -6.74
CA ARG A 130 -1.16 9.57 -6.38
C ARG A 130 -1.35 10.05 -4.95
N PHE A 131 -0.25 10.38 -4.31
CA PHE A 131 -0.19 10.84 -2.94
C PHE A 131 0.12 12.34 -2.93
N TYR A 132 -0.72 13.11 -2.23
CA TYR A 132 -0.57 14.55 -2.09
C TYR A 132 -0.52 14.92 -0.62
N SER A 133 0.54 15.58 -0.19
CA SER A 133 0.58 16.26 1.10
C SER A 133 -0.27 17.52 0.99
N CYS A 134 -1.38 17.56 1.71
CA CYS A 134 -2.38 18.61 1.62
C CYS A 134 -2.57 19.29 2.96
N GLU A 135 -2.67 20.62 2.92
CA GLU A 135 -3.31 21.38 3.96
C GLU A 135 -4.79 21.56 3.61
N LEU A 136 -5.63 21.01 4.45
CA LEU A 136 -7.08 20.99 4.28
C LEU A 136 -7.73 21.87 5.35
N LYS A 137 -8.73 22.66 4.98
CA LYS A 137 -9.50 23.49 5.88
C LYS A 137 -10.92 22.95 6.01
N ASN A 138 -11.35 22.68 7.24
CA ASN A 138 -12.71 22.28 7.55
C ASN A 138 -13.66 23.48 7.50
N GLU A 139 -14.96 23.26 7.49
CA GLU A 139 -16.02 24.28 7.59
C GLU A 139 -15.85 25.18 8.83
N ASP A 140 -15.37 24.62 9.93
CA ASP A 140 -15.08 25.35 11.18
C ASP A 140 -13.85 26.27 11.08
N GLY A 141 -13.15 26.31 9.95
CA GLY A 141 -11.95 27.12 9.74
C GLY A 141 -10.66 26.51 10.26
N ILE A 142 -10.68 25.29 10.80
CA ILE A 142 -9.52 24.59 11.33
C ILE A 142 -8.72 23.98 10.18
N SER A 143 -7.43 24.29 10.12
CA SER A 143 -6.49 23.70 9.14
C SER A 143 -5.89 22.41 9.69
N ILE A 144 -5.91 21.35 8.86
CA ILE A 144 -5.31 20.06 9.16
C ILE A 144 -4.40 19.67 8.01
N SER A 145 -3.23 19.08 8.34
CA SER A 145 -2.32 18.51 7.34
C SER A 145 -2.59 17.01 7.22
N LYS A 146 -2.87 16.53 5.99
CA LYS A 146 -3.08 15.11 5.69
C LYS A 146 -2.55 14.75 4.32
N THR A 147 -2.09 13.51 4.18
CA THR A 147 -1.77 12.93 2.87
C THR A 147 -3.05 12.40 2.22
N VAL A 148 -3.44 13.02 1.11
CA VAL A 148 -4.65 12.66 0.34
C VAL A 148 -4.26 11.75 -0.82
N ILE A 149 -4.92 10.59 -0.90
CA ILE A 149 -4.74 9.60 -1.96
C ILE A 149 -5.85 9.81 -2.99
N CYS A 150 -5.48 10.08 -4.24
CA CYS A 150 -6.45 10.30 -5.32
C CYS A 150 -5.89 9.91 -6.70
N GLN A 151 -6.78 9.66 -7.67
CA GLN A 151 -6.40 9.35 -9.06
C GLN A 151 -6.26 10.60 -9.95
N LYS A 152 -6.75 11.75 -9.49
CA LYS A 152 -6.71 13.01 -10.28
C LYS A 152 -5.66 13.96 -9.70
N ILE A 153 -5.14 14.84 -10.55
CA ILE A 153 -4.18 15.88 -10.16
C ILE A 153 -4.87 16.85 -9.19
N LEU A 154 -4.42 16.85 -7.95
CA LEU A 154 -4.99 17.67 -6.88
C LEU A 154 -4.39 19.07 -6.85
N SER A 155 -3.14 19.23 -7.25
CA SER A 155 -2.42 20.51 -7.31
C SER A 155 -3.10 21.56 -8.22
N ALA A 156 -3.91 21.12 -9.19
CA ALA A 156 -4.68 22.01 -10.05
C ALA A 156 -6.02 22.47 -9.45
N ARG A 157 -6.36 21.99 -8.24
CA ARG A 157 -7.68 22.21 -7.61
C ARG A 157 -7.57 22.93 -6.26
N ILE A 158 -6.55 23.74 -6.09
CA ILE A 158 -6.38 24.56 -4.88
C ILE A 158 -7.55 25.55 -4.79
N GLY A 159 -8.18 25.64 -3.61
CA GLY A 159 -9.37 26.46 -3.37
C GLY A 159 -10.71 25.74 -3.62
N GLU A 160 -10.69 24.55 -4.23
CA GLU A 160 -11.92 23.75 -4.37
C GLU A 160 -12.24 22.99 -3.09
N THR A 161 -13.53 22.75 -2.86
CA THR A 161 -14.01 21.85 -1.81
C THR A 161 -14.01 20.42 -2.33
N ILE A 162 -13.46 19.51 -1.55
CA ILE A 162 -13.41 18.09 -1.87
C ILE A 162 -13.99 17.26 -0.75
N LEU A 163 -14.66 16.15 -1.11
CA LEU A 163 -15.11 15.14 -0.17
C LEU A 163 -13.98 14.16 0.11
N VAL A 164 -13.57 14.07 1.37
CA VAL A 164 -12.42 13.26 1.80
C VAL A 164 -12.86 12.32 2.90
N ARG A 165 -12.49 11.04 2.77
CA ARG A 165 -12.70 10.03 3.81
C ARG A 165 -11.38 9.74 4.51
N PRO A 166 -11.27 9.97 5.82
CA PRO A 166 -10.06 9.61 6.56
C PRO A 166 -9.92 8.09 6.64
N ILE A 167 -8.73 7.57 6.35
CA ILE A 167 -8.35 6.18 6.61
C ILE A 167 -7.76 6.10 8.02
N ASN A 168 -6.91 7.06 8.36
CA ASN A 168 -6.32 7.21 9.70
C ASN A 168 -6.04 8.69 9.99
N ASN A 169 -5.23 8.97 11.03
CA ASN A 169 -4.91 10.35 11.41
C ASN A 169 -4.11 11.12 10.35
N GLU A 170 -3.33 10.44 9.51
CA GLU A 170 -2.40 11.03 8.54
C GLU A 170 -2.89 10.91 7.09
N TYR A 171 -3.62 9.84 6.77
CA TYR A 171 -4.03 9.50 5.41
C TYR A 171 -5.54 9.60 5.21
N ALA A 172 -5.91 10.08 4.05
CA ALA A 172 -7.30 10.17 3.63
C ALA A 172 -7.44 9.87 2.13
N VAL A 173 -8.58 9.34 1.72
CA VAL A 173 -8.91 9.08 0.31
C VAL A 173 -9.90 10.11 -0.17
N LYS A 174 -9.63 10.71 -1.34
CA LYS A 174 -10.59 11.55 -2.03
C LYS A 174 -11.68 10.68 -2.65
N LEU A 175 -12.92 10.93 -2.28
CA LEU A 175 -14.08 10.33 -2.92
C LEU A 175 -14.46 11.11 -4.18
N TYR A 176 -14.89 10.40 -5.20
CA TYR A 176 -15.43 11.01 -6.41
C TYR A 176 -16.94 11.01 -6.31
N GLU A 177 -17.55 12.18 -6.32
CA GLU A 177 -18.97 12.29 -6.61
C GLU A 177 -19.19 11.80 -8.03
N GLU A 178 -19.93 10.72 -8.19
CA GLU A 178 -20.55 10.38 -9.46
C GLU A 178 -21.54 11.54 -9.76
N LYS A 179 -21.18 12.43 -10.69
CA LYS A 179 -22.16 13.38 -11.21
C LYS A 179 -23.30 12.55 -11.77
N GLN A 180 -24.42 12.53 -11.07
CA GLN A 180 -25.69 12.08 -11.63
C GLN A 180 -25.96 12.96 -12.85
N HIS A 181 -25.83 12.38 -14.04
CA HIS A 181 -26.37 12.91 -15.29
C HIS A 181 -27.78 12.41 -15.45
#